data_b4a882db2ee4874198b58e1077b1532d
#
_entry.id   b4a882db2ee4874198b58e1077b1532d
#
_cell.length_a   1.000
_cell.length_b   1.000
_cell.length_c   1.000
_cell.angle_alpha   90.00
_cell.angle_beta   90.00
_cell.angle_gamma   90.00
#
_symmetry.space_group_name_H-M   'P 1'
#
loop_
_entity.id
_entity.type
_entity.pdbx_description
1 polymer ?
#
loop_
_entity_poly.entity_id
_entity_poly.type
_entity_poly.pdbx_seq_one_letter_code
_entity_poly.pdbx_strand_id
1 'polypeptide(L)'
;MSGAQFIQDAWNSQAKWLIVLRPLSWLYRGGFLLNRKLYRCNIKKAYTAPVPVMVIGNITVGGSGKTPLLIHLVSYLQSKNIRVGVISRGYGAKGPFPTMVDLNSLPENVGDEPTLIVQSTDVPMAVGPNRQESIELLLSHYPIDLIISDDGLQHWALNRQIEWIVLDNNRGLGNEKLLPEGYLREPKSRLDQGIVIEHADHPTRAMHMHLEVAEPYLLNSTEAKAFNPQDDFYAVVG
;
A
#
# COMPACT_ATOMS: atom_id res chain seq x y z
N MET A 1 11.08 11.37 -21.24
CA MET A 1 10.17 11.29 -20.07
C MET A 1 9.07 10.29 -20.39
N SER A 2 8.78 9.36 -19.49
CA SER A 2 7.63 8.49 -19.68
C SER A 2 6.32 9.28 -19.50
N GLY A 3 5.23 8.84 -20.16
CA GLY A 3 3.92 9.53 -20.01
C GLY A 3 3.43 9.56 -18.55
N ALA A 4 3.84 8.59 -17.74
CA ALA A 4 3.55 8.53 -16.31
C ALA A 4 4.24 9.66 -15.53
N GLN A 5 5.51 9.93 -15.80
CA GLN A 5 6.25 11.03 -15.18
C GLN A 5 5.66 12.38 -15.53
N PHE A 6 5.30 12.59 -16.81
CA PHE A 6 4.66 13.83 -17.25
C PHE A 6 3.36 14.14 -16.49
N ILE A 7 2.51 13.13 -16.29
CA ILE A 7 1.26 13.29 -15.52
C ILE A 7 1.56 13.54 -14.02
N GLN A 8 2.53 12.85 -13.44
CA GLN A 8 2.91 13.07 -12.04
C GLN A 8 3.44 14.50 -11.81
N ASP A 9 4.27 15.00 -12.71
CA ASP A 9 4.79 16.37 -12.65
C ASP A 9 3.66 17.40 -12.79
N ALA A 10 2.69 17.13 -13.67
CA ALA A 10 1.50 17.97 -13.82
C ALA A 10 0.64 18.00 -12.55
N TRP A 11 0.44 16.86 -11.87
CA TRP A 11 -0.28 16.80 -10.59
C TRP A 11 0.48 17.55 -9.50
N ASN A 12 1.79 17.37 -9.39
CA ASN A 12 2.61 18.02 -8.36
C ASN A 12 2.65 19.54 -8.56
N SER A 13 2.72 20.01 -9.82
CA SER A 13 2.69 21.44 -10.15
C SER A 13 1.28 22.03 -10.21
N GLN A 14 0.24 21.23 -10.00
CA GLN A 14 -1.17 21.62 -10.13
C GLN A 14 -1.47 22.32 -11.47
N ALA A 15 -0.93 21.77 -12.56
CA ALA A 15 -0.99 22.36 -13.89
C ALA A 15 -2.44 22.64 -14.33
N LYS A 16 -2.71 23.86 -14.79
CA LYS A 16 -4.08 24.32 -15.15
C LYS A 16 -4.73 23.47 -16.25
N TRP A 17 -3.94 22.90 -17.17
CA TRP A 17 -4.48 22.09 -18.25
C TRP A 17 -5.14 20.79 -17.76
N LEU A 18 -4.85 20.31 -16.55
CA LEU A 18 -5.50 19.14 -15.94
C LEU A 18 -7.03 19.27 -15.91
N ILE A 19 -7.58 20.48 -15.96
CA ILE A 19 -9.02 20.73 -16.04
C ILE A 19 -9.69 20.05 -17.24
N VAL A 20 -8.95 19.86 -18.33
CA VAL A 20 -9.43 19.15 -19.53
C VAL A 20 -9.76 17.69 -19.20
N LEU A 21 -9.13 17.10 -18.18
CA LEU A 21 -9.37 15.73 -17.72
C LEU A 21 -10.58 15.60 -16.78
N ARG A 22 -11.20 16.72 -16.39
CA ARG A 22 -12.35 16.75 -15.44
C ARG A 22 -13.52 15.87 -15.86
N PRO A 23 -13.97 15.80 -17.11
CA PRO A 23 -15.06 14.89 -17.50
C PRO A 23 -14.74 13.42 -17.23
N LEU A 24 -13.47 13.02 -17.45
CA LEU A 24 -12.98 11.68 -17.15
C LEU A 24 -12.97 11.41 -15.63
N SER A 25 -12.61 12.41 -14.82
CA SER A 25 -12.67 12.30 -13.36
C SER A 25 -14.10 12.15 -12.83
N TRP A 26 -15.08 12.77 -13.48
CA TRP A 26 -16.49 12.55 -13.15
C TRP A 26 -16.95 11.13 -13.49
N LEU A 27 -16.55 10.59 -14.65
CA LEU A 27 -16.80 9.19 -15.01
C LEU A 27 -16.15 8.23 -14.01
N TYR A 28 -14.87 8.46 -13.67
CA TYR A 28 -14.17 7.69 -12.65
C TYR A 28 -14.90 7.72 -11.31
N ARG A 29 -15.32 8.92 -10.85
CA ARG A 29 -16.11 9.10 -9.62
C ARG A 29 -17.43 8.34 -9.68
N GLY A 30 -18.15 8.42 -10.80
CA GLY A 30 -19.40 7.70 -11.00
C GLY A 30 -19.22 6.19 -10.91
N GLY A 31 -18.21 5.65 -11.60
CA GLY A 31 -17.84 4.22 -11.55
C GLY A 31 -17.43 3.77 -10.14
N PHE A 32 -16.61 4.56 -9.47
CA PHE A 32 -16.20 4.30 -8.07
C PHE A 32 -17.40 4.25 -7.12
N LEU A 33 -18.29 5.27 -7.17
CA LEU A 33 -19.47 5.35 -6.31
C LEU A 33 -20.47 4.23 -6.61
N LEU A 34 -20.67 3.91 -7.87
CA LEU A 34 -21.55 2.81 -8.29
C LEU A 34 -21.01 1.47 -7.77
N ASN A 35 -19.72 1.18 -8.00
CA ASN A 35 -19.12 -0.07 -7.53
C ASN A 35 -19.21 -0.18 -6.00
N ARG A 36 -18.89 0.90 -5.27
CA ARG A 36 -19.04 0.94 -3.80
C ARG A 36 -20.49 0.68 -3.36
N LYS A 37 -21.47 1.31 -4.04
CA LYS A 37 -22.90 1.11 -3.75
C LYS A 37 -23.32 -0.34 -3.98
N LEU A 38 -22.85 -0.98 -5.05
CA LEU A 38 -23.18 -2.38 -5.36
C LEU A 38 -22.72 -3.34 -4.24
N TYR A 39 -21.53 -3.13 -3.65
CA TYR A 39 -21.09 -3.90 -2.49
C TYR A 39 -21.88 -3.55 -1.23
N ARG A 40 -22.14 -2.28 -0.95
CA ARG A 40 -22.90 -1.85 0.24
C ARG A 40 -24.36 -2.34 0.23
N CYS A 41 -24.97 -2.47 -0.94
CA CYS A 41 -26.31 -3.01 -1.10
C CYS A 41 -26.33 -4.55 -1.25
N ASN A 42 -25.19 -5.24 -1.03
CA ASN A 42 -25.03 -6.69 -1.19
C ASN A 42 -25.43 -7.24 -2.59
N ILE A 43 -25.48 -6.38 -3.61
CA ILE A 43 -25.69 -6.82 -5.01
C ILE A 43 -24.44 -7.56 -5.51
N LYS A 44 -23.26 -7.03 -5.16
CA LYS A 44 -21.97 -7.75 -5.26
C LYS A 44 -21.62 -8.32 -3.89
N LYS A 45 -21.27 -9.61 -3.87
CA LYS A 45 -20.86 -10.28 -2.64
C LYS A 45 -19.40 -9.98 -2.35
N ALA A 46 -19.10 -9.60 -1.07
CA ALA A 46 -17.76 -9.52 -0.58
C ALA A 46 -17.41 -10.81 0.18
N TYR A 47 -16.20 -11.28 0.01
CA TYR A 47 -15.67 -12.43 0.76
C TYR A 47 -15.41 -12.02 2.22
N THR A 48 -15.80 -12.90 3.14
CA THR A 48 -15.51 -12.77 4.58
C THR A 48 -14.53 -13.87 4.97
N ALA A 49 -13.34 -13.49 5.34
CA ALA A 49 -12.35 -14.43 5.85
C ALA A 49 -12.77 -15.02 7.20
N PRO A 50 -12.35 -16.26 7.54
CA PRO A 50 -12.64 -16.87 8.83
C PRO A 50 -11.88 -16.23 10.00
N VAL A 51 -10.92 -15.36 9.73
CA VAL A 51 -10.15 -14.58 10.70
C VAL A 51 -10.29 -13.08 10.41
N PRO A 52 -10.08 -12.21 11.40
CA PRO A 52 -10.11 -10.76 11.18
C PRO A 52 -9.19 -10.29 10.07
N VAL A 53 -9.66 -9.31 9.30
CA VAL A 53 -8.89 -8.68 8.23
C VAL A 53 -8.71 -7.19 8.55
N MET A 54 -7.47 -6.76 8.52
CA MET A 54 -7.07 -5.36 8.55
C MET A 54 -6.59 -4.94 7.16
N VAL A 55 -6.98 -3.77 6.72
CA VAL A 55 -6.51 -3.19 5.45
C VAL A 55 -5.64 -1.98 5.75
N ILE A 56 -4.46 -1.95 5.14
CA ILE A 56 -3.61 -0.76 5.09
C ILE A 56 -3.57 -0.29 3.63
N GLY A 57 -3.78 0.99 3.42
CA GLY A 57 -3.74 1.57 2.08
C GLY A 57 -3.71 3.08 2.10
N ASN A 58 -3.81 3.69 0.94
CA ASN A 58 -3.89 5.12 0.78
C ASN A 58 -4.97 5.53 -0.22
N ILE A 59 -5.37 6.79 -0.18
CA ILE A 59 -6.36 7.36 -1.11
C ILE A 59 -5.71 8.10 -2.29
N THR A 60 -4.38 8.11 -2.35
CA THR A 60 -3.59 8.80 -3.38
C THR A 60 -2.82 7.79 -4.25
N VAL A 61 -2.40 8.20 -5.43
CA VAL A 61 -1.42 7.46 -6.23
C VAL A 61 -0.01 7.80 -5.76
N GLY A 62 0.89 6.82 -5.74
CA GLY A 62 2.29 6.97 -5.36
C GLY A 62 2.60 6.49 -3.94
N GLY A 63 3.86 6.57 -3.58
CA GLY A 63 4.36 6.18 -2.27
C GLY A 63 3.80 7.07 -1.17
N SER A 64 3.38 6.47 -0.07
CA SER A 64 2.88 7.16 1.13
C SER A 64 3.50 6.62 2.43
N GLY A 65 4.52 5.76 2.32
CA GLY A 65 5.13 5.12 3.48
C GLY A 65 4.36 3.90 4.02
N LYS A 66 3.46 3.28 3.21
CA LYS A 66 2.70 2.09 3.62
C LYS A 66 3.60 0.91 4.00
N THR A 67 4.57 0.60 3.17
CA THR A 67 5.41 -0.58 3.32
C THR A 67 6.24 -0.54 4.62
N PRO A 68 6.94 0.55 4.97
CA PRO A 68 7.60 0.69 6.26
C PRO A 68 6.64 0.58 7.45
N LEU A 69 5.46 1.19 7.36
CA LEU A 69 4.44 1.09 8.40
C LEU A 69 3.97 -0.36 8.58
N LEU A 70 3.73 -1.08 7.48
CA LEU A 70 3.30 -2.48 7.51
C LEU A 70 4.38 -3.36 8.13
N ILE A 71 5.65 -3.20 7.75
CA ILE A 71 6.79 -3.93 8.32
C ILE A 71 6.85 -3.69 9.83
N HIS A 72 6.77 -2.43 10.27
CA HIS A 72 6.78 -2.08 11.68
C HIS A 72 5.61 -2.70 12.44
N LEU A 73 4.40 -2.62 11.90
CA LEU A 73 3.20 -3.19 12.52
C LEU A 73 3.29 -4.72 12.62
N VAL A 74 3.73 -5.40 11.56
CA VAL A 74 3.92 -6.86 11.55
C VAL A 74 4.91 -7.27 12.64
N SER A 75 6.08 -6.63 12.70
CA SER A 75 7.11 -6.91 13.72
C SER A 75 6.58 -6.67 15.14
N TYR A 76 5.82 -5.59 15.33
CA TYR A 76 5.18 -5.30 16.62
C TYR A 76 4.16 -6.38 17.02
N LEU A 77 3.29 -6.80 16.11
CA LEU A 77 2.27 -7.82 16.39
C LEU A 77 2.91 -9.19 16.66
N GLN A 78 3.95 -9.55 15.89
CA GLN A 78 4.74 -10.78 16.14
C GLN A 78 5.39 -10.75 17.52
N SER A 79 5.91 -9.59 17.99
CA SER A 79 6.46 -9.43 19.33
C SER A 79 5.41 -9.63 20.45
N LYS A 80 4.12 -9.51 20.10
CA LYS A 80 2.98 -9.79 21.00
C LYS A 80 2.44 -11.21 20.86
N ASN A 81 3.15 -12.10 20.14
CA ASN A 81 2.75 -13.46 19.84
C ASN A 81 1.42 -13.57 19.04
N ILE A 82 1.08 -12.55 18.26
CA ILE A 82 -0.04 -12.60 17.34
C ILE A 82 0.46 -13.16 16.00
N ARG A 83 -0.16 -14.23 15.53
CA ARG A 83 0.17 -14.88 14.26
C ARG A 83 -0.43 -14.09 13.11
N VAL A 84 0.39 -13.23 12.51
CA VAL A 84 -0.02 -12.37 11.41
C VAL A 84 0.23 -13.08 10.09
N GLY A 85 -0.67 -12.89 9.12
CA GLY A 85 -0.45 -13.19 7.72
C GLY A 85 -0.68 -11.95 6.86
N VAL A 86 0.10 -11.80 5.80
CA VAL A 86 -0.02 -10.64 4.90
C VAL A 86 -0.49 -11.10 3.52
N ILE A 87 -1.36 -10.32 2.91
CA ILE A 87 -1.75 -10.52 1.51
C ILE A 87 -1.52 -9.22 0.72
N SER A 88 -1.01 -9.35 -0.50
CA SER A 88 -0.84 -8.24 -1.44
C SER A 88 -1.31 -8.63 -2.84
N ARG A 89 -1.41 -7.65 -3.74
CA ARG A 89 -1.81 -7.89 -5.14
C ARG A 89 -0.70 -8.53 -5.97
N GLY A 90 0.57 -8.33 -5.59
CA GLY A 90 1.70 -8.67 -6.45
C GLY A 90 1.77 -7.73 -7.66
N TYR A 91 1.71 -6.41 -7.41
CA TYR A 91 1.76 -5.43 -8.49
C TYR A 91 3.09 -5.56 -9.26
N GLY A 92 3.01 -5.58 -10.60
CA GLY A 92 4.18 -5.75 -11.47
C GLY A 92 4.71 -7.18 -11.57
N ALA A 93 4.24 -8.10 -10.76
CA ALA A 93 4.69 -9.49 -10.74
C ALA A 93 4.10 -10.34 -11.89
N LYS A 94 4.86 -11.34 -12.31
CA LYS A 94 4.47 -12.24 -13.44
C LYS A 94 3.68 -13.47 -12.97
N GLY A 95 3.69 -13.79 -11.67
CA GLY A 95 3.04 -14.99 -11.12
C GLY A 95 3.84 -16.28 -11.31
N PRO A 96 3.23 -17.44 -11.17
CA PRO A 96 1.79 -17.74 -11.12
C PRO A 96 1.06 -17.21 -9.87
N PHE A 97 -0.28 -17.05 -9.95
CA PHE A 97 -1.10 -16.54 -8.84
C PHE A 97 -2.26 -17.48 -8.51
N PRO A 98 -2.70 -17.58 -7.22
CA PRO A 98 -2.01 -17.02 -6.06
C PRO A 98 -0.72 -17.77 -5.76
N THR A 99 0.26 -17.11 -5.13
CA THR A 99 1.50 -17.76 -4.71
C THR A 99 1.94 -17.31 -3.32
N MET A 100 2.58 -18.20 -2.58
CA MET A 100 3.27 -17.85 -1.33
C MET A 100 4.56 -17.09 -1.63
N VAL A 101 4.90 -16.17 -0.75
CA VAL A 101 6.17 -15.44 -0.79
C VAL A 101 7.08 -15.98 0.30
N ASP A 102 8.29 -16.30 -0.05
CA ASP A 102 9.35 -16.74 0.86
C ASP A 102 10.64 -15.93 0.66
N LEU A 103 11.64 -16.17 1.50
CA LEU A 103 12.93 -15.46 1.47
C LEU A 103 13.70 -15.59 0.15
N ASN A 104 13.42 -16.63 -0.64
CA ASN A 104 14.07 -16.90 -1.92
C ASN A 104 13.20 -16.47 -3.12
N SER A 105 12.01 -15.94 -2.87
CA SER A 105 11.11 -15.52 -3.93
C SER A 105 11.70 -14.38 -4.74
N LEU A 106 11.68 -14.51 -6.06
CA LEU A 106 12.19 -13.48 -6.95
C LEU A 106 11.18 -12.33 -7.07
N PRO A 107 11.61 -11.06 -6.95
CA PRO A 107 10.74 -9.88 -7.09
C PRO A 107 9.93 -9.87 -8.39
N GLU A 108 10.51 -10.39 -9.49
CA GLU A 108 9.81 -10.51 -10.78
C GLU A 108 8.55 -11.38 -10.72
N ASN A 109 8.49 -12.35 -9.81
CA ASN A 109 7.39 -13.31 -9.70
C ASN A 109 6.34 -12.87 -8.68
N VAL A 110 6.75 -12.18 -7.61
CA VAL A 110 5.88 -11.85 -6.48
C VAL A 110 5.72 -10.34 -6.25
N GLY A 111 6.62 -9.52 -6.79
CA GLY A 111 6.67 -8.07 -6.62
C GLY A 111 7.74 -7.62 -5.62
N ASP A 112 8.25 -6.40 -5.80
CA ASP A 112 9.32 -5.83 -4.96
C ASP A 112 8.85 -5.61 -3.51
N GLU A 113 7.67 -5.00 -3.31
CA GLU A 113 7.13 -4.74 -1.97
C GLU A 113 6.88 -6.02 -1.17
N PRO A 114 6.24 -7.07 -1.71
CA PRO A 114 6.09 -8.36 -1.02
C PRO A 114 7.43 -8.99 -0.63
N THR A 115 8.40 -8.96 -1.52
CA THR A 115 9.74 -9.50 -1.23
C THR A 115 10.38 -8.76 -0.06
N LEU A 116 10.34 -7.43 -0.07
CA LEU A 116 10.88 -6.60 1.01
C LEU A 116 10.19 -6.88 2.36
N ILE A 117 8.86 -7.01 2.37
CA ILE A 117 8.09 -7.31 3.59
C ILE A 117 8.53 -8.63 4.20
N VAL A 118 8.61 -9.70 3.39
CA VAL A 118 9.00 -11.03 3.87
C VAL A 118 10.46 -11.06 4.32
N GLN A 119 11.37 -10.46 3.56
CA GLN A 119 12.78 -10.36 3.95
C GLN A 119 12.99 -9.61 5.26
N SER A 120 12.14 -8.62 5.57
CA SER A 120 12.26 -7.81 6.78
C SER A 120 11.61 -8.43 8.01
N THR A 121 10.63 -9.32 7.84
CA THR A 121 9.76 -9.79 8.95
C THR A 121 9.57 -11.27 9.05
N ASP A 122 9.96 -12.03 8.01
CA ASP A 122 9.67 -13.47 7.85
C ASP A 122 8.18 -13.81 8.07
N VAL A 123 7.28 -12.87 7.76
CA VAL A 123 5.84 -13.06 7.92
C VAL A 123 5.28 -13.96 6.83
N PRO A 124 4.41 -14.94 7.15
CA PRO A 124 3.65 -15.66 6.14
C PRO A 124 2.91 -14.70 5.20
N MET A 125 3.20 -14.78 3.91
CA MET A 125 2.63 -13.86 2.93
C MET A 125 2.21 -14.58 1.65
N ALA A 126 1.06 -14.17 1.11
CA ALA A 126 0.58 -14.64 -0.19
C ALA A 126 0.24 -13.45 -1.10
N VAL A 127 0.54 -13.59 -2.38
CA VAL A 127 0.25 -12.56 -3.39
C VAL A 127 -0.68 -13.10 -4.48
N GLY A 128 -1.57 -12.23 -4.95
CA GLY A 128 -2.47 -12.53 -6.05
C GLY A 128 -3.52 -11.46 -6.28
N PRO A 129 -4.03 -11.34 -7.51
CA PRO A 129 -5.09 -10.39 -7.86
C PRO A 129 -6.42 -10.72 -7.17
N ASN A 130 -6.69 -12.01 -6.92
CA ASN A 130 -7.84 -12.48 -6.15
C ASN A 130 -7.47 -12.64 -4.68
N ARG A 131 -7.92 -11.71 -3.84
CA ARG A 131 -7.62 -11.70 -2.39
C ARG A 131 -8.18 -12.91 -1.65
N GLN A 132 -9.34 -13.42 -2.08
CA GLN A 132 -9.92 -14.63 -1.49
C GLN A 132 -8.99 -15.83 -1.67
N GLU A 133 -8.55 -16.10 -2.90
CA GLU A 133 -7.63 -17.21 -3.18
C GLU A 133 -6.29 -17.05 -2.43
N SER A 134 -5.78 -15.82 -2.32
CA SER A 134 -4.56 -15.55 -1.54
C SER A 134 -4.77 -15.85 -0.04
N ILE A 135 -5.94 -15.50 0.53
CA ILE A 135 -6.29 -15.80 1.92
C ILE A 135 -6.42 -17.31 2.12
N GLU A 136 -7.14 -18.00 1.24
CA GLU A 136 -7.35 -19.45 1.34
C GLU A 136 -6.02 -20.20 1.24
N LEU A 137 -5.13 -19.80 0.32
CA LEU A 137 -3.78 -20.35 0.23
C LEU A 137 -2.99 -20.13 1.52
N LEU A 138 -2.99 -18.89 2.06
CA LEU A 138 -2.27 -18.54 3.28
C LEU A 138 -2.75 -19.37 4.49
N LEU A 139 -4.06 -19.44 4.68
CA LEU A 139 -4.69 -20.17 5.80
C LEU A 139 -4.54 -21.70 5.69
N SER A 140 -4.35 -22.24 4.48
CA SER A 140 -4.08 -23.66 4.29
C SER A 140 -2.68 -24.09 4.75
N HIS A 141 -1.74 -23.15 4.85
CA HIS A 141 -0.34 -23.42 5.22
C HIS A 141 0.01 -22.97 6.64
N TYR A 142 -0.68 -21.93 7.16
CA TYR A 142 -0.31 -21.30 8.43
C TYR A 142 -1.51 -21.03 9.32
N PRO A 143 -1.38 -21.29 10.63
CA PRO A 143 -2.39 -20.86 11.61
C PRO A 143 -2.26 -19.36 11.83
N ILE A 144 -3.18 -18.56 11.29
CA ILE A 144 -3.17 -17.09 11.33
C ILE A 144 -4.29 -16.58 12.25
N ASP A 145 -3.97 -15.57 13.07
CA ASP A 145 -4.94 -14.89 13.95
C ASP A 145 -5.48 -13.59 13.32
N LEU A 146 -4.66 -12.94 12.47
CA LEU A 146 -4.97 -11.67 11.81
C LEU A 146 -4.37 -11.62 10.41
N ILE A 147 -5.16 -11.24 9.43
CA ILE A 147 -4.68 -10.97 8.07
C ILE A 147 -4.54 -9.45 7.88
N ILE A 148 -3.41 -9.01 7.35
CA ILE A 148 -3.19 -7.64 6.89
C ILE A 148 -3.18 -7.63 5.36
N SER A 149 -4.09 -6.86 4.77
CA SER A 149 -4.13 -6.65 3.31
C SER A 149 -3.41 -5.37 2.96
N ASP A 150 -2.29 -5.52 2.26
CA ASP A 150 -1.52 -4.40 1.72
C ASP A 150 -2.22 -3.82 0.48
N ASP A 151 -2.26 -2.48 0.42
CA ASP A 151 -2.94 -1.64 -0.60
C ASP A 151 -4.35 -2.13 -0.95
N GLY A 152 -5.12 -2.49 0.08
CA GLY A 152 -6.43 -3.13 -0.06
C GLY A 152 -7.64 -2.19 0.00
N LEU A 153 -7.49 -0.86 0.20
CA LEU A 153 -8.63 0.06 0.43
C LEU A 153 -9.67 0.04 -0.70
N GLN A 154 -9.22 -0.03 -1.96
CA GLN A 154 -10.09 -0.06 -3.13
C GLN A 154 -10.68 -1.45 -3.41
N HIS A 155 -10.27 -2.49 -2.68
CA HIS A 155 -10.72 -3.87 -2.90
C HIS A 155 -11.99 -4.19 -2.10
N TRP A 156 -13.15 -3.68 -2.56
CA TRP A 156 -14.46 -3.85 -1.90
C TRP A 156 -14.98 -5.30 -1.87
N ALA A 157 -14.38 -6.20 -2.66
CA ALA A 157 -14.70 -7.62 -2.65
C ALA A 157 -14.20 -8.37 -1.41
N LEU A 158 -13.45 -7.72 -0.52
CA LEU A 158 -12.97 -8.27 0.75
C LEU A 158 -13.57 -7.51 1.92
N ASN A 159 -14.30 -8.20 2.79
CA ASN A 159 -14.75 -7.66 4.07
C ASN A 159 -13.57 -7.48 5.02
N ARG A 160 -13.60 -6.41 5.80
CA ARG A 160 -12.54 -6.06 6.74
C ARG A 160 -13.11 -5.37 7.96
N GLN A 161 -12.45 -5.55 9.09
CA GLN A 161 -12.84 -4.99 10.38
C GLN A 161 -12.09 -3.70 10.69
N ILE A 162 -10.86 -3.58 10.21
CA ILE A 162 -10.00 -2.42 10.48
C ILE A 162 -9.49 -1.86 9.16
N GLU A 163 -9.50 -0.53 9.04
CA GLU A 163 -8.93 0.19 7.91
C GLU A 163 -7.97 1.27 8.39
N TRP A 164 -6.72 1.18 8.00
CA TRP A 164 -5.75 2.24 8.17
C TRP A 164 -5.49 2.92 6.83
N ILE A 165 -5.65 4.25 6.85
CA ILE A 165 -5.44 5.11 5.68
C ILE A 165 -4.15 5.89 5.93
N VAL A 166 -3.10 5.56 5.20
CA VAL A 166 -1.82 6.28 5.28
C VAL A 166 -1.92 7.54 4.45
N LEU A 167 -1.73 8.68 5.08
CA LEU A 167 -1.74 10.00 4.47
C LEU A 167 -0.35 10.61 4.53
N ASP A 168 0.30 10.74 3.38
CA ASP A 168 1.53 11.53 3.27
C ASP A 168 1.18 13.02 3.30
N ASN A 169 1.37 13.65 4.46
CA ASN A 169 1.02 15.06 4.65
C ASN A 169 2.07 16.02 4.08
N ASN A 170 3.32 15.56 3.89
CA ASN A 170 4.35 16.37 3.22
C ASN A 170 3.98 16.60 1.76
N ARG A 171 3.39 15.60 1.10
CA ARG A 171 2.85 15.70 -0.26
C ARG A 171 1.43 16.26 -0.30
N GLY A 172 0.64 16.05 0.75
CA GLY A 172 -0.75 16.46 0.87
C GLY A 172 -1.71 15.73 -0.07
N LEU A 173 -2.80 16.41 -0.42
CA LEU A 173 -3.85 15.89 -1.31
C LEU A 173 -3.85 16.57 -2.70
N GLY A 174 -2.83 17.37 -3.01
CA GLY A 174 -2.70 18.11 -4.26
C GLY A 174 -3.90 19.01 -4.54
N ASN A 175 -4.46 18.91 -5.75
CA ASN A 175 -5.67 19.66 -6.13
C ASN A 175 -6.97 19.04 -5.62
N GLU A 176 -6.91 18.04 -4.75
CA GLU A 176 -8.06 17.32 -4.18
C GLU A 176 -9.01 16.71 -5.22
N LYS A 177 -8.55 16.51 -6.46
CA LYS A 177 -9.35 15.90 -7.52
C LYS A 177 -9.04 14.42 -7.66
N LEU A 178 -10.07 13.68 -8.11
CA LEU A 178 -9.93 12.27 -8.44
C LEU A 178 -9.17 12.09 -9.76
N LEU A 179 -8.64 10.89 -9.95
CA LEU A 179 -8.06 10.46 -11.20
C LEU A 179 -9.00 10.72 -12.39
N PRO A 180 -8.49 11.14 -13.56
CA PRO A 180 -7.11 11.55 -13.83
C PRO A 180 -6.82 13.06 -13.68
N GLU A 181 -7.79 13.92 -13.30
CA GLU A 181 -7.59 15.36 -13.08
C GLU A 181 -6.64 15.65 -11.89
N GLY A 182 -6.64 14.77 -10.89
CA GLY A 182 -5.73 14.75 -9.74
C GLY A 182 -5.28 13.34 -9.44
N TYR A 183 -4.53 13.15 -8.37
CA TYR A 183 -3.97 11.85 -8.02
C TYR A 183 -4.76 11.11 -6.93
N LEU A 184 -5.98 11.56 -6.60
CA LEU A 184 -6.82 10.83 -5.65
C LEU A 184 -7.46 9.60 -6.29
N ARG A 185 -7.28 8.42 -5.66
CA ARG A 185 -7.99 7.18 -5.98
C ARG A 185 -9.39 7.17 -5.38
N GLU A 186 -9.56 7.81 -4.21
CA GLU A 186 -10.82 7.92 -3.48
C GLU A 186 -11.07 9.37 -3.05
N PRO A 187 -12.34 9.79 -2.87
CA PRO A 187 -12.65 11.14 -2.42
C PRO A 187 -12.03 11.43 -1.04
N LYS A 188 -11.65 12.69 -0.78
CA LYS A 188 -11.12 13.16 0.51
C LYS A 188 -11.98 12.74 1.72
N SER A 189 -13.31 12.73 1.56
CA SER A 189 -14.24 12.25 2.59
C SER A 189 -14.01 10.80 3.05
N ARG A 190 -13.15 10.07 2.37
CA ARG A 190 -12.72 8.73 2.79
C ARG A 190 -11.89 8.76 4.07
N LEU A 191 -11.16 9.85 4.31
CA LEU A 191 -10.39 10.07 5.54
C LEU A 191 -11.25 10.09 6.80
N ASP A 192 -12.55 10.39 6.68
CA ASP A 192 -13.49 10.43 7.81
C ASP A 192 -14.06 9.03 8.16
N GLN A 193 -13.71 7.99 7.39
CA GLN A 193 -14.31 6.66 7.46
C GLN A 193 -13.37 5.56 7.94
N GLY A 194 -12.10 5.89 8.16
CA GLY A 194 -11.08 4.97 8.64
C GLY A 194 -10.15 5.64 9.64
N ILE A 195 -9.22 4.87 10.16
CA ILE A 195 -8.17 5.39 11.03
C ILE A 195 -7.07 5.96 10.12
N VAL A 196 -6.82 7.26 10.23
CA VAL A 196 -5.79 7.94 9.44
C VAL A 196 -4.48 7.93 10.20
N ILE A 197 -3.44 7.38 9.56
CA ILE A 197 -2.05 7.45 10.00
C ILE A 197 -1.36 8.53 9.17
N GLU A 198 -0.98 9.61 9.81
CA GLU A 198 -0.30 10.72 9.14
C GLU A 198 1.21 10.45 9.05
N HIS A 199 1.74 10.42 7.85
CA HIS A 199 3.18 10.46 7.61
C HIS A 199 3.59 11.91 7.40
N ALA A 200 4.31 12.48 8.37
CA ALA A 200 4.67 13.90 8.35
C ALA A 200 5.88 14.18 9.25
N ASP A 201 6.66 15.19 8.85
CA ASP A 201 7.74 15.73 9.69
C ASP A 201 7.17 16.56 10.85
N HIS A 202 6.03 17.22 10.62
CA HIS A 202 5.29 17.99 11.61
C HIS A 202 3.84 17.51 11.67
N PRO A 203 3.55 16.44 12.44
CA PRO A 203 2.23 15.82 12.45
C PRO A 203 1.17 16.72 13.10
N THR A 204 -0.04 16.68 12.54
CA THR A 204 -1.22 17.37 13.06
C THR A 204 -2.22 16.42 13.71
N ARG A 205 -2.08 15.10 13.46
CA ARG A 205 -2.95 14.04 13.97
C ARG A 205 -2.31 13.29 15.13
N ALA A 206 -3.15 12.75 16.02
CA ALA A 206 -2.69 11.94 17.15
C ALA A 206 -2.01 10.65 16.70
N MET A 207 -2.51 10.03 15.63
CA MET A 207 -1.88 8.85 15.03
C MET A 207 -1.02 9.31 13.86
N HIS A 208 0.27 9.21 14.03
CA HIS A 208 1.26 9.61 13.01
C HIS A 208 2.45 8.68 13.02
N MET A 209 3.20 8.73 11.94
CA MET A 209 4.49 8.09 11.78
C MET A 209 5.51 9.06 11.22
N HIS A 210 6.75 8.83 11.54
CA HIS A 210 7.91 9.48 10.96
C HIS A 210 8.84 8.40 10.39
N LEU A 211 9.38 8.62 9.21
CA LEU A 211 10.34 7.71 8.60
C LEU A 211 11.74 8.30 8.77
N GLU A 212 12.56 7.57 9.49
CA GLU A 212 13.99 7.90 9.63
C GLU A 212 14.78 7.07 8.62
N VAL A 213 15.68 7.75 7.91
CA VAL A 213 16.62 7.07 7.02
C VAL A 213 17.73 6.47 7.88
N ALA A 214 17.85 5.15 7.84
CA ALA A 214 18.95 4.47 8.51
C ALA A 214 20.30 4.84 7.87
N GLU A 215 21.38 4.68 8.64
CA GLU A 215 22.72 4.86 8.09
C GLU A 215 22.97 3.88 6.93
N PRO A 216 23.57 4.35 5.83
CA PRO A 216 23.86 3.49 4.69
C PRO A 216 24.89 2.43 5.07
N TYR A 217 24.70 1.23 4.57
CA TYR A 217 25.66 0.13 4.74
C TYR A 217 26.10 -0.42 3.38
N LEU A 218 27.25 -1.05 3.33
CA LEU A 218 27.75 -1.68 2.12
C LEU A 218 26.91 -2.93 1.80
N LEU A 219 26.53 -3.12 0.54
CA LEU A 219 25.71 -4.23 0.07
C LEU A 219 26.17 -5.64 0.50
N ASN A 220 27.48 -5.81 0.75
CA ASN A 220 28.09 -7.08 1.17
C ASN A 220 28.63 -7.04 2.61
N SER A 221 28.17 -6.12 3.43
CA SER A 221 28.61 -5.93 4.81
C SER A 221 27.43 -5.55 5.70
N THR A 222 27.43 -6.01 6.94
CA THR A 222 26.50 -5.55 7.98
C THR A 222 27.04 -4.32 8.72
N GLU A 223 28.23 -3.83 8.37
CA GLU A 223 28.83 -2.65 8.99
C GLU A 223 28.27 -1.38 8.36
N ALA A 224 27.70 -0.51 9.20
CA ALA A 224 27.33 0.83 8.79
C ALA A 224 28.59 1.62 8.40
N LYS A 225 28.59 2.22 7.23
CA LYS A 225 29.67 3.11 6.80
C LYS A 225 29.16 4.54 6.89
N ALA A 226 29.89 5.38 7.65
CA ALA A 226 29.58 6.81 7.71
C ALA A 226 29.54 7.41 6.30
N PHE A 227 28.50 8.15 6.02
CA PHE A 227 28.32 8.85 4.75
C PHE A 227 29.40 9.92 4.59
N ASN A 228 30.25 9.78 3.57
CA ASN A 228 31.18 10.84 3.19
C ASN A 228 30.69 11.46 1.88
N PRO A 229 30.30 12.76 1.86
CA PRO A 229 29.78 13.42 0.65
C PRO A 229 30.75 13.45 -0.54
N GLN A 230 32.02 13.11 -0.33
CA GLN A 230 33.06 13.07 -1.38
C GLN A 230 33.21 11.68 -2.01
N ASP A 231 32.55 10.66 -1.48
CA ASP A 231 32.54 9.32 -2.09
C ASP A 231 31.53 9.27 -3.25
N ASP A 232 31.84 8.54 -4.31
CA ASP A 232 30.89 8.25 -5.36
C ASP A 232 29.84 7.23 -4.86
N PHE A 233 28.57 7.63 -4.80
CA PHE A 233 27.48 6.78 -4.36
C PHE A 233 26.57 6.39 -5.53
N TYR A 234 26.24 5.13 -5.60
CA TYR A 234 25.16 4.62 -6.41
C TYR A 234 24.00 4.25 -5.48
N ALA A 235 23.00 5.12 -5.38
CA ALA A 235 21.75 4.78 -4.70
C ALA A 235 20.84 4.04 -5.67
N VAL A 236 20.51 2.79 -5.39
CA VAL A 236 19.43 2.09 -6.09
C VAL A 236 18.15 2.40 -5.33
N VAL A 237 17.31 3.23 -5.94
CA VAL A 237 15.97 3.56 -5.42
C VAL A 237 14.98 2.77 -6.24
N GLY A 238 14.24 1.87 -5.58
CA GLY A 238 13.11 1.13 -6.15
C GLY A 238 11.82 1.95 -6.21
#